data_110d7481f99b64985b8e0e5168839d89
#
_entry.id   110d7481f99b64985b8e0e5168839d89
#
_cell.length_a   1.000
_cell.length_b   1.000
_cell.length_c   1.000
_cell.angle_alpha   90.00
_cell.angle_beta   90.00
_cell.angle_gamma   90.00
#
_symmetry.space_group_name_H-M   'P 1'
#
loop_
_entity.id
_entity.type
_entity.pdbx_description
1 polymer ?
#
loop_
_entity_poly.entity_id
_entity_poly.type
_entity_poly.pdbx_seq_one_letter_code
_entity_poly.pdbx_strand_id
1 'polypeptide(L)'
;ICRRLIDGYGGKVPDSIDELLTLPGVGRKTANLVVTLGFGKPGICVDIHVHRISNRWGYIDTKTPEASEEALRRKLPKQYWIIYNDLLVPYGQNLCLPVSPRCSTCKLADMCDRVGVTKSR
;
A
#
# COMPACT_ATOMS: atom_id res chain seq x y z
N ILE A 1 17.84 -2.89 -15.14
CA ILE A 1 16.67 -3.84 -15.11
C ILE A 1 16.57 -4.62 -16.41
N CYS A 2 16.49 -3.96 -17.55
CA CYS A 2 16.28 -4.65 -18.84
C CYS A 2 17.33 -5.72 -19.15
N ARG A 3 18.62 -5.43 -18.88
CA ARG A 3 19.68 -6.41 -19.07
C ARG A 3 19.50 -7.64 -18.20
N ARG A 4 19.12 -7.45 -16.94
CA ARG A 4 18.82 -8.54 -16.01
C ARG A 4 17.65 -9.39 -16.46
N LEU A 5 16.61 -8.76 -16.99
CA LEU A 5 15.46 -9.49 -17.54
C LEU A 5 15.85 -10.36 -18.73
N ILE A 6 16.69 -9.82 -19.64
CA ILE A 6 17.18 -10.55 -20.80
C ILE A 6 18.07 -11.72 -20.38
N ASP A 7 19.07 -11.47 -19.55
CA ASP A 7 20.09 -12.45 -19.18
C ASP A 7 19.60 -13.50 -18.19
N GLY A 8 18.75 -13.11 -17.24
CA GLY A 8 18.29 -13.98 -16.15
C GLY A 8 16.91 -14.57 -16.31
N TYR A 9 16.04 -13.92 -17.10
CA TYR A 9 14.61 -14.29 -17.20
C TYR A 9 14.14 -14.48 -18.65
N GLY A 10 15.05 -14.58 -19.59
CA GLY A 10 14.74 -14.80 -21.01
C GLY A 10 13.90 -13.68 -21.62
N GLY A 11 14.08 -12.44 -21.17
CA GLY A 11 13.34 -11.28 -21.63
C GLY A 11 11.92 -11.15 -21.08
N LYS A 12 11.54 -12.00 -20.12
CA LYS A 12 10.22 -11.97 -19.49
C LYS A 12 10.29 -11.31 -18.10
N VAL A 13 9.21 -10.64 -17.72
CA VAL A 13 9.07 -10.09 -16.36
C VAL A 13 8.65 -11.22 -15.42
N PRO A 14 9.38 -11.46 -14.32
CA PRO A 14 8.99 -12.48 -13.35
C PRO A 14 7.68 -12.10 -12.65
N ASP A 15 6.91 -13.09 -12.24
CA ASP A 15 5.60 -12.93 -11.64
C ASP A 15 5.58 -13.21 -10.12
N SER A 16 6.74 -13.24 -9.51
CA SER A 16 6.94 -13.47 -8.08
C SER A 16 7.54 -12.23 -7.43
N ILE A 17 7.03 -11.86 -6.24
CA ILE A 17 7.57 -10.74 -5.48
C ILE A 17 9.05 -10.96 -5.16
N ASP A 18 9.42 -12.17 -4.73
CA ASP A 18 10.81 -12.47 -4.37
C ASP A 18 11.76 -12.29 -5.55
N GLU A 19 11.37 -12.74 -6.73
CA GLU A 19 12.17 -12.57 -7.94
C GLU A 19 12.25 -11.10 -8.36
N LEU A 20 11.13 -10.38 -8.30
CA LEU A 20 11.09 -8.95 -8.64
C LEU A 20 11.98 -8.12 -7.71
N LEU A 21 12.05 -8.48 -6.43
CA LEU A 21 12.92 -7.78 -5.47
C LEU A 21 14.40 -7.95 -5.76
N THR A 22 14.81 -8.93 -6.56
CA THR A 22 16.21 -9.09 -6.99
C THR A 22 16.62 -8.07 -8.04
N LEU A 23 15.67 -7.41 -8.68
CA LEU A 23 15.94 -6.41 -9.72
C LEU A 23 16.35 -5.07 -9.09
N PRO A 24 17.38 -4.39 -9.62
CA PRO A 24 17.80 -3.09 -9.09
C PRO A 24 16.67 -2.06 -9.19
N GLY A 25 16.46 -1.30 -8.12
CA GLY A 25 15.44 -0.26 -8.09
C GLY A 25 14.01 -0.75 -7.89
N VAL A 26 13.81 -2.05 -7.69
CA VAL A 26 12.50 -2.63 -7.41
C VAL A 26 12.37 -2.91 -5.92
N GLY A 27 11.53 -2.14 -5.25
CA GLY A 27 11.16 -2.37 -3.85
C GLY A 27 9.82 -3.12 -3.74
N ARG A 28 9.36 -3.32 -2.49
CA ARG A 28 8.14 -4.08 -2.23
C ARG A 28 6.89 -3.46 -2.87
N LYS A 29 6.78 -2.14 -2.85
CA LYS A 29 5.66 -1.44 -3.49
C LYS A 29 5.59 -1.75 -4.98
N THR A 30 6.71 -1.59 -5.70
CA THR A 30 6.79 -1.84 -7.14
C THR A 30 6.55 -3.32 -7.45
N ALA A 31 7.14 -4.23 -6.68
CA ALA A 31 6.93 -5.67 -6.85
C ALA A 31 5.45 -6.04 -6.68
N ASN A 32 4.77 -5.50 -5.66
CA ASN A 32 3.34 -5.72 -5.47
C ASN A 32 2.51 -5.16 -6.62
N LEU A 33 2.84 -3.97 -7.13
CA LEU A 33 2.15 -3.40 -8.29
C LEU A 33 2.27 -4.29 -9.52
N VAL A 34 3.45 -4.82 -9.79
CA VAL A 34 3.69 -5.71 -10.93
C VAL A 34 2.85 -6.98 -10.82
N VAL A 35 2.86 -7.65 -9.66
CA VAL A 35 2.12 -8.90 -9.51
C VAL A 35 0.60 -8.69 -9.52
N THR A 36 0.11 -7.56 -9.02
CA THR A 36 -1.33 -7.27 -8.99
C THR A 36 -1.84 -6.75 -10.32
N LEU A 37 -1.25 -5.68 -10.84
CA LEU A 37 -1.70 -5.05 -12.08
C LEU A 37 -1.24 -5.82 -13.32
N GLY A 38 -0.02 -6.36 -13.30
CA GLY A 38 0.56 -7.07 -14.44
C GLY A 38 0.09 -8.52 -14.56
N PHE A 39 -0.09 -9.22 -13.45
CA PHE A 39 -0.38 -10.66 -13.44
C PHE A 39 -1.69 -11.04 -12.76
N GLY A 40 -2.42 -10.09 -12.18
CA GLY A 40 -3.68 -10.35 -11.50
C GLY A 40 -3.55 -11.21 -10.24
N LYS A 41 -2.35 -11.28 -9.66
CA LYS A 41 -2.09 -12.05 -8.45
C LYS A 41 -2.39 -11.25 -7.19
N PRO A 42 -2.73 -11.90 -6.06
CA PRO A 42 -2.94 -11.19 -4.81
C PRO A 42 -1.66 -10.47 -4.33
N GLY A 43 -1.80 -9.22 -3.94
CA GLY A 43 -0.75 -8.42 -3.36
C GLY A 43 -1.33 -7.16 -2.76
N ILE A 44 -0.58 -6.54 -1.85
CA ILE A 44 -0.96 -5.26 -1.23
C ILE A 44 0.11 -4.24 -1.58
N CYS A 45 -0.27 -3.24 -2.37
CA CYS A 45 0.59 -2.10 -2.63
C CYS A 45 0.42 -1.08 -1.51
N VAL A 46 1.43 -0.92 -0.67
CA VAL A 46 1.42 0.04 0.43
C VAL A 46 2.28 1.24 0.08
N ASP A 47 1.63 2.36 -0.19
CA ASP A 47 2.26 3.65 -0.36
C ASP A 47 2.15 4.48 0.93
N ILE A 48 2.54 5.75 0.86
CA ILE A 48 2.44 6.66 2.01
C ILE A 48 1.00 6.87 2.47
N HIS A 49 0.03 6.85 1.57
CA HIS A 49 -1.39 7.04 1.90
C HIS A 49 -1.95 5.83 2.64
N VAL A 50 -1.72 4.64 2.11
CA VAL A 50 -2.17 3.39 2.74
C VAL A 50 -1.56 3.23 4.13
N HIS A 51 -0.26 3.46 4.27
CA HIS A 51 0.44 3.43 5.55
C HIS A 51 -0.18 4.42 6.55
N ARG A 52 -0.31 5.68 6.15
CA ARG A 52 -0.83 6.74 7.03
C ARG A 52 -2.26 6.48 7.46
N ILE A 53 -3.15 6.17 6.52
CA ILE A 53 -4.57 6.01 6.80
C ILE A 53 -4.82 4.80 7.69
N SER A 54 -4.21 3.67 7.37
CA SER A 54 -4.40 2.43 8.14
C SER A 54 -3.95 2.60 9.60
N ASN A 55 -2.87 3.36 9.83
CA ASN A 55 -2.42 3.69 11.19
C ASN A 55 -3.34 4.68 11.89
N ARG A 56 -3.85 5.70 11.17
CA ARG A 56 -4.80 6.67 11.75
C ARG A 56 -6.11 6.01 12.18
N TRP A 57 -6.58 5.02 11.43
CA TRP A 57 -7.75 4.25 11.81
C TRP A 57 -7.52 3.40 13.07
N GLY A 58 -6.27 3.15 13.45
CA GLY A 58 -5.95 2.19 14.50
C GLY A 58 -6.05 0.76 14.03
N TYR A 59 -6.18 0.53 12.73
CA TYR A 59 -6.28 -0.82 12.16
C TYR A 59 -4.97 -1.59 12.25
N ILE A 60 -3.85 -0.88 12.06
CA ILE A 60 -2.50 -1.38 12.27
C ILE A 60 -1.70 -0.36 13.09
N ASP A 61 -0.59 -0.80 13.66
CA ASP A 61 0.35 0.05 14.38
C ASP A 61 1.76 -0.23 13.87
N THR A 62 2.20 0.54 12.89
CA THR A 62 3.47 0.31 12.19
C THR A 62 4.18 1.63 11.92
N LYS A 63 5.50 1.56 11.77
CA LYS A 63 6.34 2.75 11.59
C LYS A 63 6.81 2.95 10.14
N THR A 64 6.73 1.92 9.31
CA THR A 64 7.19 1.97 7.91
C THR A 64 6.15 1.36 6.99
N PRO A 65 6.11 1.77 5.69
CA PRO A 65 5.23 1.14 4.71
C PRO A 65 5.47 -0.36 4.55
N GLU A 66 6.70 -0.82 4.66
CA GLU A 66 7.06 -2.25 4.59
C GLU A 66 6.45 -3.04 5.74
N ALA A 67 6.54 -2.50 6.96
CA ALA A 67 5.90 -3.10 8.13
C ALA A 67 4.38 -3.08 8.02
N SER A 68 3.82 -2.04 7.41
CA SER A 68 2.39 -1.93 7.13
C SER A 68 1.91 -3.00 6.15
N GLU A 69 2.67 -3.26 5.08
CA GLU A 69 2.35 -4.33 4.13
C GLU A 69 2.27 -5.68 4.86
N GLU A 70 3.24 -5.98 5.69
CA GLU A 70 3.27 -7.23 6.44
C GLU A 70 2.09 -7.33 7.42
N ALA A 71 1.79 -6.28 8.17
CA ALA A 71 0.68 -6.23 9.10
C ALA A 71 -0.67 -6.38 8.39
N LEU A 72 -0.85 -5.73 7.24
CA LEU A 72 -2.06 -5.82 6.42
C LEU A 72 -2.23 -7.21 5.82
N ARG A 73 -1.15 -7.87 5.39
CA ARG A 73 -1.21 -9.25 4.89
C ARG A 73 -1.74 -10.22 5.95
N ARG A 74 -1.45 -9.98 7.22
CA ARG A 74 -1.94 -10.81 8.33
C ARG A 74 -3.38 -10.50 8.73
N LYS A 75 -3.82 -9.26 8.56
CA LYS A 75 -5.08 -8.78 9.14
C LYS A 75 -6.17 -8.52 8.11
N LEU A 76 -5.83 -7.92 6.97
CA LEU A 76 -6.80 -7.57 5.93
C LEU A 76 -7.23 -8.82 5.16
N PRO A 77 -8.54 -9.09 5.02
CA PRO A 77 -9.00 -10.19 4.18
C PRO A 77 -8.48 -10.08 2.76
N LYS A 78 -8.02 -11.21 2.21
CA LYS A 78 -7.34 -11.26 0.91
C LYS A 78 -8.14 -10.67 -0.25
N GLN A 79 -9.47 -10.78 -0.20
CA GLN A 79 -10.37 -10.25 -1.21
C GLN A 79 -10.31 -8.73 -1.36
N TYR A 80 -9.80 -8.02 -0.35
CA TYR A 80 -9.67 -6.55 -0.35
C TYR A 80 -8.26 -6.05 -0.68
N TRP A 81 -7.29 -6.92 -0.83
CA TRP A 81 -5.88 -6.52 -0.98
C TRP A 81 -5.64 -5.60 -2.18
N ILE A 82 -6.15 -5.96 -3.35
CA ILE A 82 -5.90 -5.19 -4.58
C ILE A 82 -6.61 -3.83 -4.52
N ILE A 83 -7.89 -3.82 -4.14
CA ILE A 83 -8.69 -2.59 -4.13
C ILE A 83 -8.32 -1.64 -3.00
N TYR A 84 -7.65 -2.12 -1.97
CA TYR A 84 -7.30 -1.32 -0.80
C TYR A 84 -6.46 -0.08 -1.17
N ASN A 85 -5.42 -0.27 -1.96
CA ASN A 85 -4.61 0.84 -2.47
C ASN A 85 -5.43 1.77 -3.37
N ASP A 86 -6.22 1.21 -4.28
CA ASP A 86 -7.04 1.98 -5.23
C ASP A 86 -8.03 2.91 -4.52
N LEU A 87 -8.55 2.49 -3.38
CA LEU A 87 -9.48 3.29 -2.59
C LEU A 87 -8.77 4.30 -1.69
N LEU A 88 -7.69 3.90 -1.04
CA LEU A 88 -7.02 4.74 -0.05
C LEU A 88 -6.14 5.84 -0.64
N VAL A 89 -5.59 5.66 -1.83
CA VAL A 89 -4.76 6.70 -2.45
C VAL A 89 -5.57 7.97 -2.74
N PRO A 90 -6.67 7.93 -3.50
CA PRO A 90 -7.48 9.13 -3.70
C PRO A 90 -8.10 9.67 -2.41
N TYR A 91 -8.46 8.79 -1.48
CA TYR A 91 -8.96 9.18 -0.17
C TYR A 91 -7.92 9.98 0.63
N GLY A 92 -6.66 9.54 0.60
CA GLY A 92 -5.55 10.23 1.25
C GLY A 92 -5.14 11.52 0.57
N GLN A 93 -5.36 11.63 -0.74
CA GLN A 93 -5.06 12.84 -1.51
C GLN A 93 -6.10 13.92 -1.33
N ASN A 94 -7.35 13.58 -1.09
CA ASN A 94 -8.47 14.52 -1.13
C ASN A 94 -9.14 14.77 0.23
N LEU A 95 -9.15 13.80 1.13
CA LEU A 95 -9.87 13.89 2.40
C LEU A 95 -8.94 13.67 3.60
N CYS A 96 -8.31 12.51 3.70
CA CYS A 96 -7.43 12.17 4.81
C CYS A 96 -6.00 12.65 4.54
N LEU A 97 -5.85 13.97 4.41
CA LEU A 97 -4.59 14.63 4.04
C LEU A 97 -3.50 14.41 5.08
N PRO A 98 -2.21 14.48 4.69
CA PRO A 98 -1.10 14.35 5.62
C PRO A 98 -1.16 15.37 6.76
N VAL A 99 -1.45 16.62 6.41
CA VAL A 99 -1.57 17.72 7.36
C VAL A 99 -3.01 18.19 7.42
N SER A 100 -3.57 18.24 8.64
CA SER A 100 -4.93 18.70 8.88
C SER A 100 -5.98 17.98 8.01
N PRO A 101 -6.19 16.66 8.22
CA PRO A 101 -7.21 15.93 7.48
C PRO A 101 -8.60 16.50 7.69
N ARG A 102 -9.48 16.32 6.72
CA ARG A 102 -10.85 16.86 6.73
C ARG A 102 -11.80 15.94 7.48
N CYS A 103 -11.59 15.79 8.79
CA CYS A 103 -12.36 14.87 9.61
C CYS A 103 -13.83 15.27 9.76
N SER A 104 -14.14 16.56 9.71
CA SER A 104 -15.53 17.05 9.84
C SER A 104 -16.46 16.60 8.71
N THR A 105 -15.90 16.34 7.53
CA THR A 105 -16.66 15.87 6.37
C THR A 105 -16.44 14.40 6.06
N CYS A 106 -15.63 13.73 6.88
CA CYS A 106 -15.29 12.32 6.68
C CYS A 106 -16.40 11.40 7.16
N LYS A 107 -16.92 10.57 6.26
CA LYS A 107 -17.99 9.61 6.58
C LYS A 107 -17.52 8.49 7.51
N LEU A 108 -16.21 8.30 7.67
CA LEU A 108 -15.62 7.28 8.53
C LEU A 108 -15.17 7.83 9.89
N ALA A 109 -15.44 9.11 10.16
CA ALA A 109 -14.97 9.79 11.37
C ALA A 109 -15.38 9.08 12.67
N ASP A 110 -16.61 8.55 12.71
CA ASP A 110 -17.14 7.88 13.90
C ASP A 110 -16.45 6.53 14.20
N MET A 111 -15.86 5.92 13.18
CA MET A 111 -15.16 4.63 13.29
C MET A 111 -13.63 4.77 13.35
N CYS A 112 -13.13 5.99 13.24
CA CYS A 112 -11.70 6.27 13.15
C CYS A 112 -11.12 6.64 14.52
N ASP A 113 -10.09 5.93 14.96
CA ASP A 113 -9.40 6.23 16.22
C ASP A 113 -8.59 7.53 16.17
N ARG A 114 -8.35 8.07 14.96
CA ARG A 114 -7.57 9.30 14.75
C ARG A 114 -6.18 9.26 15.36
N VAL A 115 -5.55 8.10 15.34
CA VAL A 115 -4.21 7.92 15.91
C VAL A 115 -3.22 8.89 15.28
N GLY A 116 -2.52 9.67 16.10
CA GLY A 116 -1.54 10.65 15.64
C GLY A 116 -2.11 11.90 14.99
N VAL A 117 -3.43 12.07 14.93
CA VAL A 117 -4.07 13.27 14.39
C VAL A 117 -4.18 14.32 15.49
N THR A 118 -3.32 15.34 15.43
CA THR A 118 -3.29 16.44 16.42
C THR A 118 -4.11 17.65 15.96
N LYS A 119 -4.33 17.80 14.66
CA LYS A 119 -5.07 18.91 14.06
C LYS A 119 -5.87 18.40 12.88
N SER A 120 -7.14 18.78 12.81
CA SER A 120 -8.05 18.40 11.71
C SER A 120 -9.00 19.53 11.35
N ARG A 121 -9.63 19.42 10.17
CA ARG A 121 -10.65 20.35 9.67
C ARG A 121 -12.00 19.67 9.57
#